data_7f4e21484a75c1971468accf501e39e9
#
_entry.id   7f4e21484a75c1971468accf501e39e9
#
_cell.length_a   1.000
_cell.length_b   1.000
_cell.length_c   1.000
_cell.angle_alpha   90.00
_cell.angle_beta   90.00
_cell.angle_gamma   90.00
#
_symmetry.space_group_name_H-M   'P 1'
#
loop_
_entity.id
_entity.type
_entity.pdbx_description
1 polymer ?
#
loop_
_entity_poly.entity_id
_entity_poly.type
_entity_poly.pdbx_seq_one_letter_code
_entity_poly.pdbx_strand_id
1 'polypeptide(L)'
;MMRLTASLQIAIDLLPGQVGREQWLVANLAGPPLTAAFANSPWLEGQPAGIAGARTRIWQRVDLRRTGYDGRHLDVADPIGAYATFAAAAERLPIPEAQSASYHLSTLFPPVRPRGGYLELRYLDAQPLWRIGETIRTVAALLYDAPTRREALQLLLPRADDQAQAWNEAANGYSLESGPLLAIIDARRSDRNHEQVAGAVA
;
A
#
# COMPACT_ATOMS: atom_id res chain seq x y z
N MET A 1 19.09 10.32 1.05
CA MET A 1 18.30 9.22 1.68
C MET A 1 17.45 8.44 0.67
N MET A 2 16.52 9.05 -0.09
CA MET A 2 15.64 8.32 -1.04
C MET A 2 16.38 7.49 -2.10
N ARG A 3 17.59 7.87 -2.51
CA ARG A 3 18.42 7.13 -3.46
C ARG A 3 19.07 5.87 -2.90
N LEU A 4 18.98 5.65 -1.59
CA LEU A 4 19.61 4.51 -0.88
C LEU A 4 18.62 3.35 -0.69
N THR A 5 17.41 3.45 -1.25
CA THR A 5 16.37 2.44 -1.08
C THR A 5 15.82 1.98 -2.42
N ALA A 6 15.42 0.72 -2.48
CA ALA A 6 14.71 0.12 -3.60
C ALA A 6 13.32 -0.35 -3.19
N SER A 7 12.36 -0.28 -4.11
CA SER A 7 10.98 -0.70 -3.87
C SER A 7 10.45 -1.57 -5.00
N LEU A 8 9.45 -2.38 -4.70
CA LEU A 8 8.55 -2.95 -5.67
C LEU A 8 7.31 -2.04 -5.73
N GLN A 9 7.06 -1.42 -6.89
CA GLN A 9 5.85 -0.65 -7.13
C GLN A 9 4.90 -1.47 -7.99
N ILE A 10 3.64 -1.56 -7.57
CA ILE A 10 2.60 -2.31 -8.28
C ILE A 10 1.52 -1.34 -8.70
N ALA A 11 1.20 -1.31 -9.99
CA ALA A 11 0.07 -0.55 -10.54
C ALA A 11 -1.15 -1.47 -10.66
N ILE A 12 -2.29 -1.00 -10.18
CA ILE A 12 -3.57 -1.71 -10.19
C ILE A 12 -4.61 -0.81 -10.85
N ASP A 13 -5.32 -1.32 -11.84
CA ASP A 13 -6.41 -0.59 -12.46
C ASP A 13 -7.48 -0.23 -11.42
N LEU A 14 -7.85 1.05 -11.39
CA LEU A 14 -8.92 1.55 -10.54
C LEU A 14 -10.26 1.30 -11.22
N LEU A 15 -11.04 0.39 -10.65
CA LEU A 15 -12.36 0.07 -11.16
C LEU A 15 -13.36 1.19 -10.81
N PRO A 16 -14.44 1.36 -11.60
CA PRO A 16 -15.39 2.44 -11.38
C PRO A 16 -16.27 2.22 -10.14
N GLY A 17 -16.83 3.32 -9.63
CA GLY A 17 -17.86 3.34 -8.60
C GLY A 17 -17.41 2.76 -7.26
N GLN A 18 -18.32 2.03 -6.62
CA GLN A 18 -18.10 1.46 -5.28
C GLN A 18 -16.92 0.48 -5.23
N VAL A 19 -16.68 -0.26 -6.30
CA VAL A 19 -15.54 -1.20 -6.38
C VAL A 19 -14.20 -0.46 -6.28
N GLY A 20 -14.05 0.64 -7.02
CA GLY A 20 -12.84 1.45 -6.94
C GLY A 20 -12.65 2.11 -5.57
N ARG A 21 -13.75 2.52 -4.93
CA ARG A 21 -13.70 3.02 -3.54
C ARG A 21 -13.21 1.93 -2.57
N GLU A 22 -13.72 0.71 -2.67
CA GLU A 22 -13.25 -0.43 -1.89
C GLU A 22 -11.77 -0.73 -2.17
N GLN A 23 -11.36 -0.74 -3.45
CA GLN A 23 -9.94 -0.92 -3.82
C GLN A 23 -9.04 0.15 -3.17
N TRP A 24 -9.46 1.41 -3.22
CA TRP A 24 -8.74 2.51 -2.59
C TRP A 24 -8.55 2.31 -1.09
N LEU A 25 -9.64 2.01 -0.37
CA LEU A 25 -9.60 1.80 1.07
C LEU A 25 -8.72 0.60 1.42
N VAL A 26 -8.94 -0.54 0.77
CA VAL A 26 -8.16 -1.76 1.05
C VAL A 26 -6.69 -1.58 0.70
N ALA A 27 -6.37 -0.95 -0.43
CA ALA A 27 -4.98 -0.69 -0.80
C ALA A 27 -4.23 0.13 0.25
N ASN A 28 -4.87 1.16 0.83
CA ASN A 28 -4.28 2.01 1.86
C ASN A 28 -4.20 1.28 3.21
N LEU A 29 -5.30 0.68 3.67
CA LEU A 29 -5.37 0.01 4.97
C LEU A 29 -4.50 -1.26 5.03
N ALA A 30 -4.33 -1.96 3.90
CA ALA A 30 -3.41 -3.09 3.79
C ALA A 30 -1.93 -2.68 3.69
N GLY A 31 -1.65 -1.39 3.56
CA GLY A 31 -0.28 -0.87 3.47
C GLY A 31 0.61 -1.33 4.61
N PRO A 32 0.29 -1.05 5.88
CA PRO A 32 1.08 -1.51 7.01
C PRO A 32 1.25 -3.04 7.08
N PRO A 33 0.18 -3.88 7.06
CA PRO A 33 0.35 -5.33 7.16
C PRO A 33 1.13 -5.94 5.98
N LEU A 34 0.94 -5.47 4.76
CA LEU A 34 1.73 -5.95 3.62
C LEU A 34 3.18 -5.45 3.67
N THR A 35 3.41 -4.23 4.17
CA THR A 35 4.78 -3.75 4.40
C THR A 35 5.50 -4.62 5.41
N ALA A 36 4.87 -5.00 6.51
CA ALA A 36 5.47 -5.88 7.51
C ALA A 36 5.74 -7.29 6.93
N ALA A 37 4.76 -7.87 6.21
CA ALA A 37 4.88 -9.20 5.62
C ALA A 37 5.97 -9.29 4.53
N PHE A 38 6.17 -8.20 3.77
CA PHE A 38 7.14 -8.11 2.68
C PHE A 38 8.33 -7.20 3.01
N ALA A 39 8.59 -6.94 4.31
CA ALA A 39 9.77 -6.18 4.73
C ALA A 39 11.05 -6.87 4.26
N ASN A 40 11.89 -6.13 3.53
CA ASN A 40 13.13 -6.63 2.94
C ASN A 40 14.19 -5.52 2.80
N SER A 41 14.24 -4.61 3.76
CA SER A 41 15.25 -3.54 3.78
C SER A 41 15.97 -3.45 5.13
N PRO A 42 16.63 -4.57 5.60
CA PRO A 42 17.30 -4.60 6.89
C PRO A 42 18.66 -3.90 6.88
N TRP A 43 19.11 -3.38 5.73
CA TRP A 43 20.41 -2.74 5.55
C TRP A 43 20.25 -1.29 5.08
N LEU A 44 21.10 -0.42 5.58
CA LEU A 44 21.21 0.97 5.15
C LEU A 44 22.70 1.34 5.05
N GLU A 45 23.11 1.85 3.88
CA GLU A 45 24.53 2.24 3.64
C GLU A 45 25.54 1.12 3.96
N GLY A 46 25.17 -0.13 3.66
CA GLY A 46 26.03 -1.29 3.89
C GLY A 46 26.09 -1.75 5.36
N GLN A 47 25.31 -1.15 6.25
CA GLN A 47 25.25 -1.51 7.66
C GLN A 47 23.87 -2.07 8.04
N PRO A 48 23.76 -2.97 9.03
CA PRO A 48 22.49 -3.40 9.57
C PRO A 48 21.70 -2.21 10.12
N ALA A 49 20.46 -2.04 9.70
CA ALA A 49 19.59 -0.96 10.14
C ALA A 49 18.92 -1.21 11.51
N GLY A 50 19.02 -2.41 12.05
CA GLY A 50 18.37 -2.82 13.30
C GLY A 50 16.84 -3.00 13.20
N ILE A 51 16.27 -2.83 12.01
CA ILE A 51 14.83 -3.00 11.70
C ILE A 51 14.66 -3.67 10.34
N ALA A 52 13.54 -4.35 10.14
CA ALA A 52 13.28 -5.07 8.89
C ALA A 52 12.94 -4.14 7.70
N GLY A 53 12.27 -3.02 7.99
CA GLY A 53 11.77 -2.05 7.00
C GLY A 53 12.45 -0.67 7.08
N ALA A 54 13.77 -0.60 6.94
CA ALA A 54 14.51 0.67 6.96
C ALA A 54 14.00 1.66 5.91
N ARG A 55 13.59 1.17 4.73
CA ARG A 55 12.97 1.99 3.69
C ARG A 55 11.71 2.70 4.20
N THR A 56 10.80 1.98 4.85
CA THR A 56 9.57 2.57 5.42
C THR A 56 9.92 3.62 6.47
N ARG A 57 10.91 3.35 7.32
CA ARG A 57 11.39 4.33 8.31
C ARG A 57 11.95 5.61 7.66
N ILE A 58 12.61 5.50 6.52
CA ILE A 58 13.08 6.66 5.76
C ILE A 58 11.89 7.49 5.26
N TRP A 59 10.87 6.85 4.67
CA TRP A 59 9.68 7.55 4.17
C TRP A 59 8.89 8.25 5.28
N GLN A 60 8.83 7.67 6.47
CA GLN A 60 8.23 8.31 7.66
C GLN A 60 8.99 9.56 8.12
N ARG A 61 10.28 9.67 7.82
CA ARG A 61 11.16 10.79 8.23
C ARG A 61 11.38 11.84 7.14
N VAL A 62 10.87 11.63 5.95
CA VAL A 62 10.89 12.65 4.89
C VAL A 62 9.88 13.74 5.25
N ASP A 63 9.07 14.23 4.40
CA ASP A 63 8.03 15.20 4.71
C ASP A 63 6.67 14.51 4.79
N LEU A 64 6.13 14.32 6.00
CA LEU A 64 4.83 13.66 6.21
C LEU A 64 3.68 14.35 5.48
N ARG A 65 3.79 15.68 5.22
CA ARG A 65 2.79 16.42 4.42
C ARG A 65 2.78 15.98 2.95
N ARG A 66 3.84 15.29 2.49
CA ARG A 66 3.98 14.75 1.13
C ARG A 66 3.91 13.24 1.08
N THR A 67 4.29 12.57 2.17
CA THR A 67 4.38 11.10 2.21
C THR A 67 3.17 10.42 2.86
N GLY A 68 2.44 11.13 3.73
CA GLY A 68 1.21 10.61 4.35
C GLY A 68 1.35 9.32 5.17
N TYR A 69 2.56 8.92 5.57
CA TYR A 69 2.80 7.69 6.38
C TYR A 69 2.28 7.80 7.83
N ASP A 70 1.54 8.81 8.14
CA ASP A 70 0.79 9.00 9.40
C ASP A 70 -0.73 8.88 9.21
N GLY A 71 -1.18 8.51 8.00
CA GLY A 71 -2.59 8.31 7.69
C GLY A 71 -3.38 9.55 7.29
N ARG A 72 -2.77 10.76 7.36
CA ARG A 72 -3.48 12.03 7.06
C ARG A 72 -4.13 12.14 5.68
N HIS A 73 -3.78 11.26 4.75
CA HIS A 73 -4.32 11.21 3.39
C HIS A 73 -5.52 10.28 3.26
N LEU A 74 -5.98 9.67 4.35
CA LEU A 74 -7.00 8.63 4.37
C LEU A 74 -8.10 8.98 5.39
N ASP A 75 -9.33 8.91 4.95
CA ASP A 75 -10.55 8.89 5.76
C ASP A 75 -11.48 7.82 5.19
N VAL A 76 -12.02 6.96 6.02
CA VAL A 76 -12.90 5.86 5.57
C VAL A 76 -14.23 6.39 5.08
N ALA A 77 -14.75 7.46 5.68
CA ALA A 77 -16.02 8.05 5.30
C ALA A 77 -15.93 8.83 3.99
N ASP A 78 -14.84 9.59 3.80
CA ASP A 78 -14.59 10.38 2.58
C ASP A 78 -13.14 10.23 2.09
N PRO A 79 -12.75 9.07 1.55
CA PRO A 79 -11.38 8.82 1.14
C PRO A 79 -10.88 9.68 -0.02
N ILE A 80 -11.79 10.17 -0.86
CA ILE A 80 -11.44 11.07 -1.98
C ILE A 80 -11.20 12.48 -1.46
N GLY A 81 -12.08 13.00 -0.62
CA GLY A 81 -11.94 14.32 0.00
C GLY A 81 -10.73 14.41 0.92
N ALA A 82 -10.45 13.35 1.69
CA ALA A 82 -9.24 13.26 2.51
C ALA A 82 -7.97 13.36 1.66
N TYR A 83 -7.90 12.61 0.56
CA TYR A 83 -6.76 12.69 -0.36
C TYR A 83 -6.64 14.08 -1.01
N ALA A 84 -7.75 14.68 -1.44
CA ALA A 84 -7.75 16.02 -2.02
C ALA A 84 -7.27 17.07 -1.01
N THR A 85 -7.71 16.98 0.24
CA THR A 85 -7.27 17.83 1.35
C THR A 85 -5.78 17.65 1.63
N PHE A 86 -5.29 16.42 1.71
CA PHE A 86 -3.87 16.10 1.85
C PHE A 86 -3.05 16.71 0.70
N ALA A 87 -3.50 16.56 -0.54
CA ALA A 87 -2.81 17.09 -1.70
C ALA A 87 -2.77 18.63 -1.71
N ALA A 88 -3.86 19.28 -1.31
CA ALA A 88 -3.94 20.74 -1.25
C ALA A 88 -3.11 21.32 -0.10
N ALA A 89 -2.99 20.63 1.03
CA ALA A 89 -2.24 21.07 2.20
C ALA A 89 -0.71 20.95 2.02
N ALA A 90 -0.24 20.15 1.09
CA ALA A 90 1.18 20.03 0.80
C ALA A 90 1.69 21.34 0.15
N GLU A 91 2.73 21.91 0.72
CA GLU A 91 3.35 23.12 0.18
C GLU A 91 3.89 22.88 -1.25
N ARG A 92 3.61 23.82 -2.16
CA ARG A 92 4.15 23.74 -3.52
C ARG A 92 5.65 24.00 -3.52
N LEU A 93 6.38 23.29 -4.37
CA LEU A 93 7.80 23.55 -4.54
C LEU A 93 7.99 24.99 -5.10
N PRO A 94 9.04 25.71 -4.70
CA PRO A 94 9.29 27.10 -5.13
C PRO A 94 9.90 27.16 -6.54
N ILE A 95 9.24 26.50 -7.50
CA ILE A 95 9.64 26.47 -8.92
C ILE A 95 8.40 26.74 -9.80
N PRO A 96 8.54 27.34 -10.99
CA PRO A 96 7.42 27.69 -11.84
C PRO A 96 6.52 26.50 -12.22
N GLU A 97 7.11 25.34 -12.50
CA GLU A 97 6.40 24.12 -12.89
C GLU A 97 5.46 23.63 -11.78
N ALA A 98 5.81 23.88 -10.51
CA ALA A 98 5.00 23.45 -9.37
C ALA A 98 3.68 24.23 -9.24
N GLN A 99 3.47 25.29 -10.02
CA GLN A 99 2.19 25.99 -10.08
C GLN A 99 1.12 25.18 -10.79
N SER A 100 1.48 24.25 -11.68
CA SER A 100 0.51 23.33 -12.26
C SER A 100 0.08 22.26 -11.26
N ALA A 101 -1.22 21.94 -11.23
CA ALA A 101 -1.77 20.89 -10.37
C ALA A 101 -1.13 19.52 -10.66
N SER A 102 -0.94 19.19 -11.94
CA SER A 102 -0.33 17.93 -12.36
C SER A 102 1.09 17.76 -11.83
N TYR A 103 1.93 18.78 -11.95
CA TYR A 103 3.27 18.74 -11.40
C TYR A 103 3.25 18.64 -9.88
N HIS A 104 2.43 19.44 -9.20
CA HIS A 104 2.30 19.39 -7.75
C HIS A 104 1.92 17.99 -7.27
N LEU A 105 0.89 17.36 -7.86
CA LEU A 105 0.50 15.98 -7.54
C LEU A 105 1.63 14.96 -7.79
N SER A 106 2.49 15.20 -8.78
CA SER A 106 3.64 14.34 -9.05
C SER A 106 4.71 14.38 -7.95
N THR A 107 4.71 15.43 -7.12
CA THR A 107 5.64 15.61 -5.99
C THR A 107 5.14 15.00 -4.69
N LEU A 108 3.95 14.42 -4.67
CA LEU A 108 3.38 13.70 -3.52
C LEU A 108 3.73 12.22 -3.60
N PHE A 109 4.06 11.64 -2.46
CA PHE A 109 4.56 10.27 -2.36
C PHE A 109 3.83 9.45 -1.29
N PRO A 110 2.48 9.45 -1.27
CA PRO A 110 1.74 8.63 -0.31
C PRO A 110 1.97 7.13 -0.56
N PRO A 111 1.65 6.27 0.42
CA PRO A 111 1.77 4.82 0.28
C PRO A 111 1.01 4.27 -0.92
N VAL A 112 -0.18 4.81 -1.19
CA VAL A 112 -0.96 4.57 -2.41
C VAL A 112 -1.22 5.89 -3.11
N ARG A 113 -0.84 5.97 -4.37
CA ARG A 113 -0.99 7.19 -5.18
C ARG A 113 -1.95 6.95 -6.34
N PRO A 114 -3.04 7.75 -6.47
CA PRO A 114 -3.91 7.69 -7.65
C PRO A 114 -3.23 8.34 -8.87
N ARG A 115 -3.39 7.70 -10.02
CA ARG A 115 -2.82 8.15 -11.30
C ARG A 115 -3.84 7.98 -12.43
N GLY A 116 -4.85 8.84 -12.43
CA GLY A 116 -5.94 8.72 -13.42
C GLY A 116 -6.70 7.41 -13.25
N GLY A 117 -6.52 6.46 -14.17
CA GLY A 117 -7.24 5.19 -14.17
C GLY A 117 -6.63 4.06 -13.32
N TYR A 118 -5.58 4.31 -12.54
CA TYR A 118 -4.91 3.28 -11.75
C TYR A 118 -4.39 3.79 -10.40
N LEU A 119 -4.08 2.86 -9.51
CA LEU A 119 -3.44 3.10 -8.22
C LEU A 119 -1.99 2.58 -8.26
N GLU A 120 -1.04 3.39 -7.80
CA GLU A 120 0.33 2.96 -7.55
C GLU A 120 0.49 2.59 -6.08
N LEU A 121 0.68 1.31 -5.79
CA LEU A 121 1.09 0.83 -4.47
C LEU A 121 2.61 0.99 -4.35
N ARG A 122 3.06 1.81 -3.40
CA ARG A 122 4.44 2.29 -3.31
C ARG A 122 5.19 1.84 -2.06
N TYR A 123 4.50 1.18 -1.16
CA TYR A 123 4.99 0.86 0.19
C TYR A 123 5.80 -0.43 0.26
N LEU A 124 5.75 -1.30 -0.75
CA LEU A 124 6.47 -2.57 -0.72
C LEU A 124 7.98 -2.36 -0.93
N ASP A 125 8.79 -3.04 -0.14
CA ASP A 125 10.23 -3.13 -0.37
C ASP A 125 10.53 -3.90 -1.65
N ALA A 126 11.70 -3.67 -2.26
CA ALA A 126 12.20 -4.51 -3.33
C ALA A 126 12.28 -5.97 -2.86
N GLN A 127 11.82 -6.88 -3.69
CA GLN A 127 11.79 -8.32 -3.39
C GLN A 127 12.83 -9.06 -4.22
N PRO A 128 13.38 -10.18 -3.71
CA PRO A 128 14.19 -11.06 -4.54
C PRO A 128 13.36 -11.62 -5.70
N LEU A 129 13.99 -11.92 -6.82
CA LEU A 129 13.31 -12.31 -8.06
C LEU A 129 12.29 -13.43 -7.87
N TRP A 130 12.62 -14.43 -7.06
CA TRP A 130 11.74 -15.55 -6.79
C TRP A 130 10.45 -15.17 -6.03
N ARG A 131 10.45 -14.04 -5.29
CA ARG A 131 9.31 -13.58 -4.48
C ARG A 131 8.45 -12.53 -5.18
N ILE A 132 8.93 -11.90 -6.24
CA ILE A 132 8.20 -10.85 -6.96
C ILE A 132 6.83 -11.37 -7.43
N GLY A 133 6.79 -12.55 -8.06
CA GLY A 133 5.55 -13.14 -8.55
C GLY A 133 4.54 -13.44 -7.45
N GLU A 134 4.99 -13.89 -6.28
CA GLU A 134 4.13 -14.07 -5.10
C GLU A 134 3.53 -12.74 -4.66
N THR A 135 4.36 -11.71 -4.49
CA THR A 135 3.93 -10.38 -4.04
C THR A 135 2.88 -9.78 -4.97
N ILE A 136 3.10 -9.88 -6.29
CA ILE A 136 2.14 -9.38 -7.30
C ILE A 136 0.81 -10.14 -7.20
N ARG A 137 0.86 -11.49 -7.11
CA ARG A 137 -0.37 -12.30 -6.98
C ARG A 137 -1.13 -12.01 -5.69
N THR A 138 -0.44 -11.77 -4.58
CA THR A 138 -1.03 -11.37 -3.30
C THR A 138 -1.81 -10.06 -3.44
N VAL A 139 -1.19 -9.04 -4.01
CA VAL A 139 -1.83 -7.72 -4.24
C VAL A 139 -2.99 -7.84 -5.23
N ALA A 140 -2.83 -8.58 -6.32
CA ALA A 140 -3.87 -8.77 -7.31
C ALA A 140 -5.09 -9.51 -6.72
N ALA A 141 -4.87 -10.58 -5.97
CA ALA A 141 -5.94 -11.32 -5.30
C ALA A 141 -6.68 -10.41 -4.29
N LEU A 142 -5.95 -9.64 -3.51
CA LEU A 142 -6.53 -8.72 -2.54
C LEU A 142 -7.43 -7.66 -3.18
N LEU A 143 -7.03 -7.09 -4.31
CA LEU A 143 -7.69 -5.92 -4.87
C LEU A 143 -8.69 -6.22 -5.99
N TYR A 144 -8.53 -7.32 -6.72
CA TYR A 144 -9.46 -7.68 -7.80
C TYR A 144 -10.52 -8.69 -7.38
N ASP A 145 -10.23 -9.59 -6.43
CA ASP A 145 -11.21 -10.56 -5.97
C ASP A 145 -12.18 -9.92 -4.96
N ALA A 146 -13.46 -9.82 -5.32
CA ALA A 146 -14.44 -9.10 -4.52
C ALA A 146 -14.67 -9.68 -3.12
N PRO A 147 -14.80 -11.02 -2.93
CA PRO A 147 -14.89 -11.61 -1.60
C PRO A 147 -13.66 -11.32 -0.75
N THR A 148 -12.45 -11.56 -1.27
CA THR A 148 -11.17 -11.28 -0.58
C THR A 148 -11.09 -9.82 -0.15
N ARG A 149 -11.41 -8.90 -1.06
CA ARG A 149 -11.35 -7.46 -0.80
C ARG A 149 -12.29 -7.05 0.32
N ARG A 150 -13.52 -7.56 0.36
CA ARG A 150 -14.51 -7.21 1.39
C ARG A 150 -14.15 -7.80 2.75
N GLU A 151 -13.70 -9.04 2.79
CA GLU A 151 -13.25 -9.68 4.02
C GLU A 151 -12.01 -8.99 4.59
N ALA A 152 -11.04 -8.64 3.73
CA ALA A 152 -9.90 -7.83 4.12
C ALA A 152 -10.30 -6.45 4.64
N LEU A 153 -11.29 -5.79 4.03
CA LEU A 153 -11.79 -4.50 4.51
C LEU A 153 -12.35 -4.62 5.93
N GLN A 154 -13.13 -5.66 6.21
CA GLN A 154 -13.67 -5.91 7.56
C GLN A 154 -12.57 -6.12 8.59
N LEU A 155 -11.51 -6.86 8.25
CA LEU A 155 -10.33 -7.06 9.11
C LEU A 155 -9.59 -5.76 9.40
N LEU A 156 -9.45 -4.89 8.40
CA LEU A 156 -8.57 -3.73 8.47
C LEU A 156 -9.23 -2.46 9.01
N LEU A 157 -10.55 -2.33 8.88
CA LEU A 157 -11.30 -1.14 9.33
C LEU A 157 -11.05 -0.75 10.80
N PRO A 158 -10.94 -1.68 11.76
CA PRO A 158 -10.70 -1.32 13.16
C PRO A 158 -9.39 -0.55 13.41
N ARG A 159 -8.43 -0.63 12.48
CA ARG A 159 -7.14 0.08 12.54
C ARG A 159 -7.09 1.34 11.68
N ALA A 160 -8.21 1.75 11.09
CA ALA A 160 -8.23 2.88 10.15
C ALA A 160 -7.76 4.19 10.80
N ASP A 161 -8.13 4.43 12.06
CA ASP A 161 -7.78 5.67 12.79
C ASP A 161 -6.38 5.63 13.42
N ASP A 162 -5.70 4.49 13.37
CA ASP A 162 -4.40 4.27 14.04
C ASP A 162 -3.25 4.04 13.04
N GLN A 163 -3.34 4.70 11.88
CA GLN A 163 -2.39 4.49 10.78
C GLN A 163 -0.95 4.86 11.15
N ALA A 164 -0.75 5.90 11.94
CA ALA A 164 0.59 6.32 12.35
C ALA A 164 1.31 5.21 13.15
N GLN A 165 0.61 4.57 14.07
CA GLN A 165 1.15 3.45 14.85
C GLN A 165 1.33 2.22 13.96
N ALA A 166 0.34 1.86 13.14
CA ALA A 166 0.42 0.72 12.23
C ALA A 166 1.64 0.81 11.30
N TRP A 167 1.95 1.99 10.76
CA TRP A 167 3.15 2.22 9.95
C TRP A 167 4.45 2.11 10.77
N ASN A 168 4.44 2.54 12.04
CA ASN A 168 5.60 2.37 12.93
C ASN A 168 5.89 0.90 13.23
N GLU A 169 4.86 0.12 13.49
CA GLU A 169 4.94 -1.32 13.69
C GLU A 169 5.46 -2.01 12.42
N ALA A 170 4.90 -1.67 11.26
CA ALA A 170 5.29 -2.22 9.96
C ALA A 170 6.77 -1.97 9.62
N ALA A 171 7.31 -0.80 9.94
CA ALA A 171 8.74 -0.51 9.75
C ALA A 171 9.66 -1.42 10.58
N ASN A 172 9.16 -1.96 11.69
CA ASN A 172 9.87 -2.96 12.50
C ASN A 172 9.63 -4.41 12.02
N GLY A 173 8.87 -4.60 10.94
CA GLY A 173 8.51 -5.92 10.40
C GLY A 173 7.37 -6.60 11.19
N TYR A 174 6.56 -5.83 11.89
CA TYR A 174 5.44 -6.32 12.69
C TYR A 174 4.11 -5.68 12.24
N SER A 175 3.07 -6.49 12.17
CA SER A 175 1.67 -6.06 12.13
C SER A 175 0.79 -7.21 12.61
N LEU A 176 -0.15 -6.92 13.48
CA LEU A 176 -1.10 -7.90 13.99
C LEU A 176 -1.98 -8.48 12.87
N GLU A 177 -2.27 -7.67 11.87
CA GLU A 177 -3.15 -7.99 10.76
C GLU A 177 -2.44 -8.77 9.62
N SER A 178 -1.10 -8.83 9.58
CA SER A 178 -0.36 -9.47 8.47
C SER A 178 -0.72 -10.94 8.30
N GLY A 179 -0.69 -11.73 9.35
CA GLY A 179 -1.04 -13.15 9.30
C GLY A 179 -2.49 -13.41 8.88
N PRO A 180 -3.48 -12.81 9.56
CA PRO A 180 -4.89 -12.91 9.17
C PRO A 180 -5.16 -12.45 7.74
N LEU A 181 -4.58 -11.35 7.29
CA LEU A 181 -4.75 -10.84 5.92
C LEU A 181 -4.23 -11.83 4.88
N LEU A 182 -3.03 -12.37 5.08
CA LEU A 182 -2.47 -13.38 4.17
C LEU A 182 -3.30 -14.66 4.17
N ALA A 183 -3.82 -15.09 5.32
CA ALA A 183 -4.71 -16.25 5.41
C ALA A 183 -6.01 -16.06 4.60
N ILE A 184 -6.64 -14.89 4.65
CA ILE A 184 -7.81 -14.55 3.81
C ILE A 184 -7.46 -14.70 2.32
N ILE A 185 -6.32 -14.14 1.89
CA ILE A 185 -5.88 -14.18 0.50
C ILE A 185 -5.61 -15.60 0.04
N ASP A 186 -4.93 -16.41 0.85
CA ASP A 186 -4.54 -17.78 0.49
C ASP A 186 -5.72 -18.75 0.48
N ALA A 187 -6.67 -18.63 1.40
CA ALA A 187 -7.89 -19.44 1.42
C ALA A 187 -8.66 -19.28 0.10
N ARG A 188 -8.88 -18.06 -0.36
CA ARG A 188 -9.60 -17.79 -1.62
C ARG A 188 -8.85 -18.23 -2.87
N ARG A 189 -7.52 -18.21 -2.83
CA ARG A 189 -6.69 -18.74 -3.93
C ARG A 189 -6.81 -20.26 -4.04
N SER A 190 -6.90 -20.95 -2.92
CA SER A 190 -7.09 -22.39 -2.86
C SER A 190 -8.46 -22.81 -3.40
N ASP A 191 -9.53 -22.11 -3.00
CA ASP A 191 -10.89 -22.36 -3.48
C ASP A 191 -10.98 -22.27 -5.02
N ARG A 192 -10.41 -21.20 -5.60
CA ARG A 192 -10.40 -21.02 -7.07
C ARG A 192 -9.63 -22.09 -7.82
N ASN A 193 -8.52 -22.58 -7.28
CA ASN A 193 -7.77 -23.66 -7.88
C ASN A 193 -8.60 -24.96 -7.88
N HIS A 194 -9.35 -25.24 -6.81
CA HIS A 194 -10.26 -26.40 -6.75
C HIS A 194 -11.41 -26.30 -7.74
N GLU A 195 -12.03 -25.11 -7.88
CA GLU A 195 -13.10 -24.87 -8.87
C GLU A 195 -12.61 -25.04 -10.31
N GLN A 196 -11.42 -24.53 -10.64
CA GLN A 196 -10.83 -24.68 -11.97
C GLN A 196 -10.50 -26.14 -12.30
N VAL A 197 -10.01 -26.92 -11.35
CA VAL A 197 -9.74 -28.37 -11.56
C VAL A 197 -11.05 -29.14 -11.70
N ALA A 198 -12.05 -28.85 -10.89
CA ALA A 198 -13.37 -29.51 -10.98
C ALA A 198 -14.08 -29.17 -12.31
N GLY A 199 -13.99 -27.93 -12.80
CA GLY A 199 -14.58 -27.52 -14.08
C GLY A 199 -13.82 -28.02 -15.31
N ALA A 200 -12.57 -28.46 -15.18
CA ALA A 200 -11.79 -29.04 -16.27
C ALA A 200 -12.00 -30.57 -16.45
N VAL A 201 -12.66 -31.21 -15.50
CA VAL A 201 -12.95 -32.67 -15.48
C VAL A 201 -14.41 -32.96 -15.85
N ALA A 202 -15.26 -31.96 -15.96
CA ALA A 202 -16.66 -32.03 -16.40
C ALA A 202 -16.81 -31.69 -17.87
#